data_7d40ac66dfd29a26ee7b90822ba10e88
#
_entry.id   7d40ac66dfd29a26ee7b90822ba10e88
#
_cell.length_a   1.000
_cell.length_b   1.000
_cell.length_c   1.000
_cell.angle_alpha   90.00
_cell.angle_beta   90.00
_cell.angle_gamma   90.00
#
_symmetry.space_group_name_H-M   'P 1'
#
loop_
_entity.id
_entity.type
_entity.pdbx_description
1 polymer ?
#
loop_
_entity_poly.entity_id
_entity_poly.type
_entity_poly.pdbx_seq_one_letter_code
_entity_poly.pdbx_strand_id
1 'polypeptide(L)'
;MSCKRCGGNHYIVEGGAKRNCPNCVSDENKDTVLAEAEQLIQSDRQEIYGPWHVNASRIGAGWKIILKLNRQITNEEVALMMDWVKSARLIQTPDHIDSWRDKCGYSALGARGIEDDS
;
A
#
# COMPACT_ATOMS: atom_id res chain seq x y z
N MET A 1 -18.31 8.02 -15.38
CA MET A 1 -19.03 9.22 -15.80
C MET A 1 -18.04 10.27 -16.28
N SER A 2 -18.23 10.79 -17.45
CA SER A 2 -17.30 11.77 -18.01
C SER A 2 -17.44 13.13 -17.35
N CYS A 3 -16.31 13.72 -16.98
CA CYS A 3 -16.26 15.08 -16.48
C CYS A 3 -16.47 16.06 -17.64
N LYS A 4 -17.37 17.01 -17.47
CA LYS A 4 -17.66 17.98 -18.53
C LYS A 4 -16.47 18.89 -18.87
N ARG A 5 -15.59 19.15 -17.89
CA ARG A 5 -14.46 20.05 -18.09
C ARG A 5 -13.30 19.37 -18.83
N CYS A 6 -13.00 18.13 -18.50
CA CYS A 6 -11.86 17.41 -19.10
C CYS A 6 -12.27 16.34 -20.11
N GLY A 7 -13.57 16.12 -20.31
CA GLY A 7 -14.06 15.12 -21.25
C GLY A 7 -13.71 13.70 -20.89
N GLY A 8 -13.49 13.43 -19.60
CA GLY A 8 -13.14 12.09 -19.12
C GLY A 8 -11.66 11.79 -19.11
N ASN A 9 -10.80 12.74 -19.45
CA ASN A 9 -9.36 12.54 -19.52
C ASN A 9 -8.65 12.68 -18.17
N HIS A 10 -9.33 13.27 -17.16
CA HIS A 10 -8.79 13.52 -15.82
C HIS A 10 -7.70 14.59 -15.79
N TYR A 11 -7.40 15.21 -16.93
CA TYR A 11 -6.50 16.35 -16.99
C TYR A 11 -7.07 17.41 -17.91
N ILE A 12 -6.61 18.64 -17.74
CA ILE A 12 -6.91 19.76 -18.62
C ILE A 12 -5.61 20.40 -19.07
N VAL A 13 -5.66 21.11 -20.19
CA VAL A 13 -4.50 21.85 -20.71
C VAL A 13 -4.77 23.32 -20.50
N GLU A 14 -3.94 23.98 -19.70
CA GLU A 14 -4.00 25.41 -19.50
C GLU A 14 -2.61 26.00 -19.66
N GLY A 15 -2.49 27.05 -20.43
CA GLY A 15 -1.21 27.67 -20.67
C GLY A 15 -0.17 26.74 -21.33
N GLY A 16 -0.65 25.75 -22.09
CA GLY A 16 0.22 24.77 -22.74
C GLY A 16 0.70 23.63 -21.88
N ALA A 17 0.28 23.59 -20.59
CA ALA A 17 0.67 22.52 -19.68
C ALA A 17 -0.53 21.68 -19.24
N LYS A 18 -0.32 20.39 -19.11
CA LYS A 18 -1.33 19.48 -18.56
C LYS A 18 -1.34 19.59 -17.04
N ARG A 19 -2.51 19.57 -16.46
CA ARG A 19 -2.69 19.48 -15.01
C ARG A 19 -3.94 18.69 -14.70
N ASN A 20 -4.06 18.22 -13.46
CA ASN A 20 -5.24 17.47 -13.05
C ASN A 20 -6.48 18.36 -13.14
N CYS A 21 -7.56 17.77 -13.66
CA CYS A 21 -8.82 18.48 -13.77
C CYS A 21 -9.40 18.78 -12.38
N PRO A 22 -9.61 20.05 -12.01
CA PRO A 22 -10.15 20.37 -10.67
C PRO A 22 -11.53 19.82 -10.43
N ASN A 23 -12.32 19.60 -11.48
CA ASN A 23 -13.67 19.06 -11.34
C ASN A 23 -13.68 17.57 -11.04
N CYS A 24 -12.55 16.89 -11.19
CA CYS A 24 -12.41 15.46 -10.90
C CYS A 24 -11.84 15.20 -9.52
N VAL A 25 -11.52 16.25 -8.76
CA VAL A 25 -10.78 16.11 -7.50
C VAL A 25 -11.53 15.24 -6.48
N SER A 26 -12.84 15.39 -6.35
CA SER A 26 -13.60 14.69 -5.33
C SER A 26 -13.72 13.18 -5.61
N ASP A 27 -13.81 12.78 -6.88
CA ASP A 27 -14.09 11.39 -7.24
C ASP A 27 -12.91 10.71 -7.94
N GLU A 28 -12.24 11.42 -8.81
CA GLU A 28 -11.26 10.84 -9.72
C GLU A 28 -9.82 11.19 -9.39
N ASN A 29 -9.60 12.19 -8.53
CA ASN A 29 -8.31 12.43 -7.91
C ASN A 29 -8.14 11.61 -6.63
N LYS A 30 -9.16 10.87 -6.25
CA LYS A 30 -8.97 9.86 -5.25
C LYS A 30 -7.95 8.89 -5.80
N ASP A 31 -6.81 8.81 -5.15
CA ASP A 31 -5.74 7.95 -5.62
C ASP A 31 -6.21 6.50 -5.57
N THR A 32 -6.32 5.88 -6.73
CA THR A 32 -6.82 4.51 -6.82
C THR A 32 -5.91 3.51 -6.13
N VAL A 33 -4.60 3.75 -6.16
CA VAL A 33 -3.64 2.88 -5.49
C VAL A 33 -3.87 2.91 -3.98
N LEU A 34 -4.04 4.09 -3.41
CA LEU A 34 -4.31 4.22 -1.98
C LEU A 34 -5.66 3.63 -1.59
N ALA A 35 -6.69 3.87 -2.39
CA ALA A 35 -8.03 3.33 -2.11
C ALA A 35 -8.03 1.81 -2.17
N GLU A 36 -7.36 1.23 -3.15
CA GLU A 36 -7.27 -0.21 -3.28
C GLU A 36 -6.42 -0.84 -2.18
N ALA A 37 -5.33 -0.17 -1.78
CA ALA A 37 -4.51 -0.62 -0.67
C ALA A 37 -5.32 -0.63 0.63
N GLU A 38 -6.11 0.41 0.87
CA GLU A 38 -6.99 0.49 2.04
C GLU A 38 -7.96 -0.69 2.07
N GLN A 39 -8.59 -0.99 0.94
CA GLN A 39 -9.52 -2.10 0.86
C GLN A 39 -8.85 -3.45 1.12
N LEU A 40 -7.66 -3.65 0.59
CA LEU A 40 -6.92 -4.90 0.79
C LEU A 40 -6.63 -5.16 2.27
N ILE A 41 -6.24 -4.13 3.02
CA ILE A 41 -5.90 -4.30 4.43
C ILE A 41 -7.13 -4.34 5.34
N GLN A 42 -8.29 -3.84 4.88
CA GLN A 42 -9.50 -3.82 5.71
C GLN A 42 -10.35 -5.06 5.55
N SER A 43 -10.40 -5.69 4.39
CA SER A 43 -11.31 -6.81 4.16
C SER A 43 -10.61 -8.03 3.59
N ASP A 44 -10.07 -7.93 2.38
CA ASP A 44 -9.66 -9.11 1.64
C ASP A 44 -8.53 -9.90 2.30
N ARG A 45 -7.50 -9.19 2.76
CA ARG A 45 -6.33 -9.83 3.35
C ARG A 45 -6.63 -10.37 4.75
N GLN A 46 -7.47 -9.68 5.50
CA GLN A 46 -7.82 -10.13 6.84
C GLN A 46 -8.66 -11.40 6.83
N GLU A 47 -9.51 -11.58 5.85
CA GLU A 47 -10.29 -12.80 5.72
C GLU A 47 -9.40 -14.01 5.43
N ILE A 48 -8.37 -13.83 4.61
CA ILE A 48 -7.50 -14.93 4.20
C ILE A 48 -6.39 -15.19 5.23
N TYR A 49 -5.76 -14.16 5.72
CA TYR A 49 -4.55 -14.29 6.56
C TYR A 49 -4.79 -14.00 8.03
N GLY A 50 -5.98 -13.55 8.40
CA GLY A 50 -6.30 -13.13 9.75
C GLY A 50 -5.81 -11.71 10.04
N PRO A 51 -5.95 -11.26 11.29
CA PRO A 51 -5.49 -9.92 11.66
C PRO A 51 -4.01 -9.74 11.42
N TRP A 52 -3.63 -8.53 11.03
CA TRP A 52 -2.23 -8.24 10.69
C TRP A 52 -1.25 -8.61 11.79
N HIS A 53 -1.56 -8.27 13.05
CA HIS A 53 -0.62 -8.53 14.14
C HIS A 53 -0.35 -10.03 14.32
N VAL A 54 -1.35 -10.88 14.09
CA VAL A 54 -1.19 -12.33 14.18
C VAL A 54 -0.34 -12.84 13.02
N ASN A 55 -0.67 -12.40 11.81
CA ASN A 55 0.08 -12.82 10.63
C ASN A 55 1.54 -12.34 10.68
N ALA A 56 1.76 -11.09 11.07
CA ALA A 56 3.11 -10.54 11.19
C ALA A 56 3.92 -11.29 12.25
N SER A 57 3.30 -11.65 13.38
CA SER A 57 3.97 -12.42 14.42
C SER A 57 4.42 -13.80 13.93
N ARG A 58 3.58 -14.45 13.11
CA ARG A 58 3.96 -15.74 12.50
C ARG A 58 5.14 -15.58 11.54
N ILE A 59 5.08 -14.56 10.70
CA ILE A 59 6.16 -14.28 9.74
C ILE A 59 7.45 -13.98 10.50
N GLY A 60 7.39 -13.13 11.49
CA GLY A 60 8.55 -12.74 12.28
C GLY A 60 9.16 -13.92 13.03
N ALA A 61 8.32 -14.80 13.57
CA ALA A 61 8.81 -16.02 14.24
C ALA A 61 9.56 -16.93 13.27
N GLY A 62 9.05 -17.08 12.05
CA GLY A 62 9.73 -17.88 11.04
C GLY A 62 11.05 -17.26 10.63
N TRP A 63 11.10 -15.98 10.41
CA TRP A 63 12.35 -15.29 10.04
C TRP A 63 13.39 -15.33 11.16
N LYS A 64 12.94 -15.24 12.42
CA LYS A 64 13.83 -15.40 13.56
C LYS A 64 14.55 -16.75 13.50
N ILE A 65 13.82 -17.82 13.20
CA ILE A 65 14.38 -19.16 13.08
C ILE A 65 15.37 -19.25 11.91
N ILE A 66 14.95 -18.76 10.75
CA ILE A 66 15.75 -18.81 9.53
C ILE A 66 17.08 -18.05 9.71
N LEU A 67 17.00 -16.87 10.30
CA LEU A 67 18.16 -15.99 10.49
C LEU A 67 18.93 -16.32 11.76
N LYS A 68 18.45 -17.25 12.57
CA LYS A 68 19.08 -17.67 13.85
C LYS A 68 19.29 -16.49 14.78
N LEU A 69 18.28 -15.63 14.87
CA LEU A 69 18.32 -14.46 15.73
C LEU A 69 18.00 -14.84 17.17
N ASN A 70 18.58 -14.09 18.10
CA ASN A 70 18.30 -14.26 19.52
C ASN A 70 17.27 -13.25 20.04
N ARG A 71 16.58 -12.56 19.14
CA ARG A 71 15.50 -11.65 19.47
C ARG A 71 14.32 -11.86 18.53
N GLN A 72 13.13 -11.49 18.99
CA GLN A 72 11.93 -11.53 18.16
C GLN A 72 11.98 -10.40 17.13
N ILE A 73 11.53 -10.68 15.91
CA ILE A 73 11.32 -9.66 14.89
C ILE A 73 9.98 -8.98 15.18
N THR A 74 9.98 -7.65 15.23
CA THR A 74 8.76 -6.90 15.53
C THR A 74 7.82 -6.85 14.33
N ASN A 75 6.55 -6.56 14.58
CA ASN A 75 5.57 -6.45 13.49
C ASN A 75 5.90 -5.29 12.55
N GLU A 76 6.45 -4.20 13.07
CA GLU A 76 6.91 -3.08 12.26
C GLU A 76 8.06 -3.49 11.34
N GLU A 77 8.97 -4.31 11.87
CA GLU A 77 10.07 -4.84 11.04
C GLU A 77 9.54 -5.73 9.94
N VAL A 78 8.53 -6.56 10.23
CA VAL A 78 7.90 -7.38 9.20
C VAL A 78 7.30 -6.51 8.10
N ALA A 79 6.60 -5.44 8.47
CA ALA A 79 6.02 -4.50 7.50
C ALA A 79 7.11 -3.88 6.61
N LEU A 80 8.22 -3.47 7.21
CA LEU A 80 9.34 -2.89 6.46
C LEU A 80 9.99 -3.91 5.52
N MET A 81 10.14 -5.13 5.97
CA MET A 81 10.74 -6.19 5.15
C MET A 81 9.84 -6.57 3.99
N MET A 82 8.53 -6.65 4.22
CA MET A 82 7.58 -6.92 3.14
C MET A 82 7.52 -5.76 2.14
N ASP A 83 7.61 -4.54 2.63
CA ASP A 83 7.72 -3.37 1.76
C ASP A 83 8.96 -3.47 0.87
N TRP A 84 10.07 -3.90 1.43
CA TRP A 84 11.30 -4.09 0.66
C TRP A 84 11.16 -5.15 -0.43
N VAL A 85 10.45 -6.24 -0.14
CA VAL A 85 10.16 -7.27 -1.15
C VAL A 85 9.45 -6.64 -2.35
N LYS A 86 8.48 -5.76 -2.08
CA LYS A 86 7.76 -5.07 -3.16
C LYS A 86 8.65 -4.08 -3.90
N SER A 87 9.54 -3.40 -3.18
CA SER A 87 10.52 -2.51 -3.80
C SER A 87 11.44 -3.28 -4.75
N ALA A 88 11.90 -4.45 -4.33
CA ALA A 88 12.75 -5.30 -5.18
C ALA A 88 12.03 -5.70 -6.47
N ARG A 89 10.75 -6.03 -6.38
CA ARG A 89 9.95 -6.34 -7.58
C ARG A 89 9.84 -5.14 -8.51
N LEU A 90 9.69 -3.95 -7.96
CA LEU A 90 9.57 -2.72 -8.73
C LEU A 90 10.86 -2.29 -9.39
N ILE A 91 12.01 -2.70 -8.87
CA ILE A 91 13.29 -2.47 -9.54
C ILE A 91 13.30 -3.19 -10.88
N GLN A 92 12.77 -4.39 -10.95
CA GLN A 92 12.68 -5.15 -12.20
C GLN A 92 11.52 -4.67 -13.06
N THR A 93 10.37 -4.39 -12.47
CA THR A 93 9.12 -4.07 -13.19
C THR A 93 8.48 -2.83 -12.56
N PRO A 94 8.99 -1.62 -12.86
CA PRO A 94 8.54 -0.41 -12.16
C PRO A 94 7.09 -0.01 -12.42
N ASP A 95 6.45 -0.57 -13.42
CA ASP A 95 5.04 -0.31 -13.74
C ASP A 95 4.09 -1.36 -13.17
N HIS A 96 4.57 -2.24 -12.29
CA HIS A 96 3.73 -3.25 -11.65
C HIS A 96 2.90 -2.62 -10.55
N ILE A 97 1.68 -2.25 -10.88
CA ILE A 97 0.78 -1.48 -10.00
C ILE A 97 0.50 -2.20 -8.69
N ASP A 98 0.32 -3.52 -8.73
CA ASP A 98 0.04 -4.30 -7.51
C ASP A 98 1.15 -4.14 -6.45
N SER A 99 2.40 -4.05 -6.89
CA SER A 99 3.51 -3.86 -5.94
C SER A 99 3.48 -2.49 -5.29
N TRP A 100 3.14 -1.43 -6.04
CA TRP A 100 2.96 -0.10 -5.46
C TRP A 100 1.80 -0.10 -4.46
N ARG A 101 0.70 -0.76 -4.81
CA ARG A 101 -0.47 -0.91 -3.95
C ARG A 101 -0.12 -1.64 -2.66
N ASP A 102 0.61 -2.74 -2.78
CA ASP A 102 1.03 -3.54 -1.62
C ASP A 102 1.97 -2.75 -0.69
N LYS A 103 2.87 -1.94 -1.25
CA LYS A 103 3.73 -1.07 -0.44
C LYS A 103 2.92 -0.12 0.42
N CYS A 104 1.91 0.49 -0.16
CA CYS A 104 1.01 1.38 0.60
C CYS A 104 0.31 0.60 1.73
N GLY A 105 -0.12 -0.61 1.45
CA GLY A 105 -0.77 -1.47 2.44
C GLY A 105 0.15 -1.80 3.61
N TYR A 106 1.37 -2.19 3.34
CA TYR A 106 2.32 -2.51 4.41
C TYR A 106 2.71 -1.28 5.23
N SER A 107 2.83 -0.12 4.59
CA SER A 107 3.08 1.12 5.31
C SER A 107 1.95 1.44 6.29
N ALA A 108 0.71 1.31 5.84
CA ALA A 108 -0.45 1.56 6.69
C ALA A 108 -0.54 0.55 7.84
N LEU A 109 -0.27 -0.73 7.56
CA LEU A 109 -0.31 -1.77 8.58
C LEU A 109 0.77 -1.58 9.64
N GLY A 110 1.98 -1.21 9.22
CA GLY A 110 3.07 -0.92 10.15
C GLY A 110 2.73 0.25 11.08
N ALA A 111 2.21 1.33 10.51
CA ALA A 111 1.83 2.51 11.29
C ALA A 111 0.68 2.20 12.26
N ARG A 112 -0.30 1.42 11.81
CA ARG A 112 -1.43 1.03 12.65
C ARG A 112 -0.98 0.25 13.87
N GLY A 113 -0.01 -0.63 13.71
CA GLY A 113 0.54 -1.40 14.83
C GLY A 113 1.10 -0.52 15.93
N ILE A 114 1.77 0.56 15.56
CA ILE A 114 2.32 1.52 16.52
C ILE A 114 1.20 2.25 17.26
N GLU A 115 0.15 2.66 16.55
CA GLU A 115 -0.99 3.35 17.15
C GLU A 115 -1.76 2.45 18.12
N ASP A 116 -1.91 1.18 17.77
CA ASP A 116 -2.65 0.22 18.60
C ASP A 116 -1.89 -0.13 19.87
N ASP A 117 -0.55 -0.06 19.84
CA ASP A 117 0.30 -0.38 20.99
C ASP A 117 0.47 0.80 21.96
N SER A 118 0.01 1.99 21.57
CA SER A 118 0.19 3.20 22.38
C SER A 118 -0.92 3.43 23.42
#